data_cf004f2271e73e58497b92a29fd7d083
#
_entry.id   cf004f2271e73e58497b92a29fd7d083
#
_cell.length_a   1.000
_cell.length_b   1.000
_cell.length_c   1.000
_cell.angle_alpha   90.00
_cell.angle_beta   90.00
_cell.angle_gamma   90.00
#
_symmetry.space_group_name_H-M   'P 1'
#
loop_
_entity.id
_entity.type
_entity.pdbx_description
1 polymer ?
#
loop_
_entity_poly.entity_id
_entity_poly.type
_entity_poly.pdbx_seq_one_letter_code
_entity_poly.pdbx_strand_id
1 'polypeptide(L)'
;MPDSSHSSNQQIRCPRCLSPLAVPGEAIGKPLQCPHCQATFEVAVDADSSLRVVLRRTATVTVPKFLFGPALGLLLFGLAGTLVNGYLSLKFTVQPGAALEFARARVSQIRTAGILADAKEQGVEPSAPRAELPSADAPLSPEEEALAAAWAPSMRPIHLLGLLSSLLTLAGAICILAGRCYLLALLGCLASVLNVDPICCIPGGIAGFWGFLMLIRDEGRRHFSHE
;
A
#
# COMPACT_ATOMS: atom_id res chain seq x y z
N MET A 1 -3.73 -64.85 15.23
CA MET A 1 -4.75 -63.93 15.73
C MET A 1 -4.17 -62.53 15.55
N PRO A 2 -4.68 -61.71 14.64
CA PRO A 2 -4.18 -60.38 14.49
C PRO A 2 -4.79 -59.49 15.59
N ASP A 3 -3.92 -58.88 16.39
CA ASP A 3 -4.27 -57.87 17.37
C ASP A 3 -5.00 -56.71 16.70
N SER A 4 -6.27 -56.58 17.00
CA SER A 4 -7.09 -55.41 16.67
C SER A 4 -6.64 -54.24 17.57
N SER A 5 -5.60 -53.55 17.14
CA SER A 5 -5.22 -52.28 17.72
C SER A 5 -6.40 -51.29 17.53
N HIS A 6 -7.22 -51.12 18.57
CA HIS A 6 -8.20 -50.07 18.69
C HIS A 6 -7.47 -48.72 18.56
N SER A 7 -7.45 -48.18 17.36
CA SER A 7 -7.06 -46.78 17.15
C SER A 7 -8.11 -45.89 17.83
N SER A 8 -7.83 -45.49 19.06
CA SER A 8 -8.67 -44.54 19.80
C SER A 8 -8.69 -43.22 19.07
N ASN A 9 -9.73 -42.98 18.29
CA ASN A 9 -9.96 -41.66 17.70
C ASN A 9 -10.23 -40.68 18.83
N GLN A 10 -9.31 -39.76 19.06
CA GLN A 10 -9.48 -38.72 20.06
C GLN A 10 -10.15 -37.50 19.41
N GLN A 11 -11.19 -36.99 20.07
CA GLN A 11 -11.90 -35.80 19.60
C GLN A 11 -11.24 -34.52 20.14
N ILE A 12 -10.82 -33.66 19.24
CA ILE A 12 -10.34 -32.31 19.57
C ILE A 12 -11.20 -31.26 18.88
N ARG A 13 -11.14 -30.02 19.32
CA ARG A 13 -11.76 -28.91 18.61
C ARG A 13 -10.71 -28.14 17.81
N CYS A 14 -11.05 -27.81 16.57
CA CYS A 14 -10.18 -26.95 15.77
C CYS A 14 -9.94 -25.62 16.50
N PRO A 15 -8.70 -25.19 16.68
CA PRO A 15 -8.40 -23.96 17.43
C PRO A 15 -8.89 -22.69 16.71
N ARG A 16 -9.28 -22.81 15.43
CA ARG A 16 -9.70 -21.68 14.62
C ARG A 16 -11.21 -21.57 14.43
N CYS A 17 -11.89 -22.67 14.06
CA CYS A 17 -13.32 -22.66 13.78
C CYS A 17 -14.15 -23.41 14.83
N LEU A 18 -13.49 -23.96 15.87
CA LEU A 18 -14.07 -24.72 16.98
C LEU A 18 -14.85 -25.99 16.55
N SER A 19 -14.81 -26.35 15.26
CA SER A 19 -15.43 -27.57 14.76
C SER A 19 -14.77 -28.80 15.38
N PRO A 20 -15.55 -29.84 15.79
CA PRO A 20 -15.01 -31.06 16.32
C PRO A 20 -14.28 -31.84 15.22
N LEU A 21 -13.11 -32.37 15.54
CA LEU A 21 -12.25 -33.14 14.65
C LEU A 21 -11.86 -34.45 15.33
N ALA A 22 -11.99 -35.55 14.61
CA ALA A 22 -11.45 -36.82 15.05
C ALA A 22 -10.00 -36.94 14.58
N VAL A 23 -9.08 -37.06 15.53
CA VAL A 23 -7.64 -37.19 15.25
C VAL A 23 -7.25 -38.63 15.49
N PRO A 24 -6.81 -39.35 14.45
CA PRO A 24 -6.24 -40.68 14.63
C PRO A 24 -4.91 -40.58 15.40
N GLY A 25 -4.66 -41.54 16.28
CA GLY A 25 -3.44 -41.55 17.12
C GLY A 25 -2.12 -41.42 16.32
N GLU A 26 -2.12 -41.94 15.09
CA GLU A 26 -0.98 -41.86 14.17
C GLU A 26 -0.66 -40.42 13.64
N ALA A 27 -1.63 -39.51 13.80
CA ALA A 27 -1.52 -38.13 13.34
C ALA A 27 -0.99 -37.18 14.43
N ILE A 28 -0.79 -37.69 15.64
CA ILE A 28 -0.17 -36.94 16.73
C ILE A 28 1.29 -36.59 16.38
N GLY A 29 1.70 -35.35 16.55
CA GLY A 29 3.02 -34.85 16.15
C GLY A 29 3.19 -34.56 14.66
N LYS A 30 2.13 -34.76 13.86
CA LYS A 30 2.12 -34.41 12.43
C LYS A 30 1.24 -33.20 12.15
N PRO A 31 1.55 -32.41 11.11
CA PRO A 31 0.68 -31.30 10.70
C PRO A 31 -0.66 -31.83 10.19
N LEU A 32 -1.74 -31.36 10.79
CA LEU A 32 -3.12 -31.66 10.43
C LEU A 32 -3.78 -30.44 9.81
N GLN A 33 -4.63 -30.67 8.83
CA GLN A 33 -5.42 -29.61 8.21
C GLN A 33 -6.90 -29.78 8.57
N CYS A 34 -7.52 -28.71 9.05
CA CYS A 34 -8.94 -28.71 9.34
C CYS A 34 -9.76 -28.77 8.04
N PRO A 35 -10.70 -29.74 7.87
CA PRO A 35 -11.51 -29.83 6.65
C PRO A 35 -12.50 -28.66 6.50
N HIS A 36 -12.88 -28.00 7.60
CA HIS A 36 -13.83 -26.88 7.58
C HIS A 36 -13.20 -25.53 7.26
N CYS A 37 -12.04 -25.20 7.88
CA CYS A 37 -11.43 -23.88 7.72
C CYS A 37 -10.02 -23.92 7.12
N GLN A 38 -9.54 -25.11 6.77
CA GLN A 38 -8.23 -25.39 6.17
C GLN A 38 -7.03 -24.91 7.02
N ALA A 39 -7.24 -24.54 8.29
CA ALA A 39 -6.16 -24.18 9.20
C ALA A 39 -5.26 -25.39 9.46
N THR A 40 -3.95 -25.18 9.39
CA THR A 40 -2.96 -26.20 9.71
C THR A 40 -2.53 -26.03 11.17
N PHE A 41 -2.56 -27.11 11.93
CA PHE A 41 -2.17 -27.17 13.33
C PHE A 41 -1.51 -28.52 13.62
N GLU A 42 -0.80 -28.60 14.73
CA GLU A 42 -0.16 -29.82 15.20
C GLU A 42 -0.74 -30.19 16.57
N VAL A 43 -0.99 -31.48 16.77
CA VAL A 43 -1.47 -31.99 18.06
C VAL A 43 -0.27 -32.60 18.76
N ALA A 44 0.13 -32.02 19.88
CA ALA A 44 1.18 -32.56 20.72
C ALA A 44 0.57 -33.20 21.97
N VAL A 45 1.25 -34.21 22.51
CA VAL A 45 0.91 -34.80 23.81
C VAL A 45 1.74 -34.09 24.87
N ASP A 46 1.08 -33.50 25.85
CA ASP A 46 1.76 -32.90 27.00
C ASP A 46 2.24 -34.01 27.98
N ALA A 47 3.14 -33.64 28.88
CA ALA A 47 3.69 -34.58 29.88
C ALA A 47 2.60 -35.29 30.71
N ASP A 48 1.43 -34.68 30.85
CA ASP A 48 0.26 -35.23 31.57
C ASP A 48 -0.64 -36.13 30.69
N SER A 49 -0.16 -36.57 29.51
CA SER A 49 -0.92 -37.33 28.53
C SER A 49 -2.14 -36.57 27.98
N SER A 50 -2.25 -35.27 28.23
CA SER A 50 -3.28 -34.43 27.66
C SER A 50 -2.92 -33.98 26.24
N LEU A 51 -3.88 -33.93 25.33
CA LEU A 51 -3.67 -33.42 23.99
C LEU A 51 -3.63 -31.89 24.01
N ARG A 52 -2.52 -31.33 23.63
CA ARG A 52 -2.38 -29.90 23.44
C ARG A 52 -2.34 -29.58 21.94
N VAL A 53 -3.25 -28.71 21.51
CA VAL A 53 -3.23 -28.21 20.14
C VAL A 53 -2.22 -27.08 20.05
N VAL A 54 -1.15 -27.29 19.30
CA VAL A 54 -0.14 -26.26 19.03
C VAL A 54 -0.41 -25.69 17.64
N LEU A 55 -0.84 -24.45 17.59
CA LEU A 55 -0.92 -23.74 16.32
C LEU A 55 0.51 -23.55 15.78
N ARG A 56 0.87 -24.36 14.80
CA ARG A 56 2.16 -24.18 14.11
C ARG A 56 2.07 -22.93 13.27
N ARG A 57 2.66 -21.83 13.77
CA ARG A 57 2.81 -20.56 13.04
C ARG A 57 3.82 -20.66 11.86
N THR A 58 3.79 -21.76 11.12
CA THR A 58 4.67 -21.96 9.95
C THR A 58 3.93 -21.84 8.63
N ALA A 59 2.84 -21.07 8.59
CA ALA A 59 2.42 -20.58 7.30
C ALA A 59 3.36 -19.42 6.94
N THR A 60 4.36 -19.68 6.12
CA THR A 60 4.89 -18.64 5.24
C THR A 60 3.66 -18.01 4.60
N VAL A 61 3.34 -16.77 5.00
CA VAL A 61 2.20 -16.04 4.43
C VAL A 61 2.56 -15.85 2.96
N THR A 62 2.12 -16.78 2.11
CA THR A 62 2.29 -16.64 0.67
C THR A 62 1.30 -15.62 0.20
N VAL A 63 1.82 -14.43 -0.14
CA VAL A 63 0.98 -13.38 -0.71
C VAL A 63 0.35 -13.92 -2.00
N PRO A 64 -0.98 -13.92 -2.12
CA PRO A 64 -1.64 -14.35 -3.34
C PRO A 64 -1.12 -13.56 -4.54
N LYS A 65 -0.89 -14.23 -5.66
CA LYS A 65 -0.29 -13.62 -6.86
C LYS A 65 -1.02 -12.35 -7.31
N PHE A 66 -2.34 -12.29 -7.14
CA PHE A 66 -3.16 -11.14 -7.51
C PHE A 66 -2.98 -9.92 -6.57
N LEU A 67 -2.52 -10.12 -5.33
CA LEU A 67 -2.21 -9.03 -4.39
C LEU A 67 -0.75 -8.57 -4.47
N PHE A 68 0.14 -9.37 -5.03
CA PHE A 68 1.57 -9.06 -5.08
C PHE A 68 1.87 -7.80 -5.92
N GLY A 69 1.26 -7.68 -7.10
CA GLY A 69 1.43 -6.52 -7.98
C GLY A 69 1.01 -5.21 -7.32
N PRO A 70 -0.24 -5.08 -6.84
CA PRO A 70 -0.69 -3.90 -6.09
C PRO A 70 0.17 -3.59 -4.86
N ALA A 71 0.53 -4.61 -4.06
CA ALA A 71 1.36 -4.42 -2.87
C ALA A 71 2.75 -3.88 -3.20
N LEU A 72 3.39 -4.40 -4.26
CA LEU A 72 4.68 -3.90 -4.73
C LEU A 72 4.57 -2.47 -5.25
N GLY A 73 3.53 -2.17 -6.02
CA GLY A 73 3.25 -0.81 -6.48
C GLY A 73 3.09 0.18 -5.33
N LEU A 74 2.25 -0.16 -4.35
CA LEU A 74 2.06 0.66 -3.14
C LEU A 74 3.36 0.83 -2.33
N LEU A 75 4.18 -0.21 -2.23
CA LEU A 75 5.47 -0.15 -1.55
C LEU A 75 6.41 0.85 -2.24
N LEU A 76 6.57 0.75 -3.55
CA LEU A 76 7.46 1.61 -4.33
C LEU A 76 7.01 3.07 -4.32
N PHE A 77 5.71 3.32 -4.58
CA PHE A 77 5.17 4.68 -4.60
C PHE A 77 5.03 5.27 -3.19
N GLY A 78 4.72 4.46 -2.19
CA GLY A 78 4.73 4.88 -0.79
C GLY A 78 6.13 5.29 -0.33
N LEU A 79 7.17 4.54 -0.70
CA LEU A 79 8.56 4.87 -0.40
C LEU A 79 9.01 6.14 -1.13
N ALA A 80 8.77 6.23 -2.44
CA ALA A 80 9.12 7.40 -3.24
C ALA A 80 8.41 8.66 -2.72
N GLY A 81 7.10 8.59 -2.45
CA GLY A 81 6.34 9.69 -1.88
C GLY A 81 6.83 10.10 -0.49
N THR A 82 7.22 9.15 0.36
CA THR A 82 7.80 9.44 1.69
C THR A 82 9.12 10.19 1.56
N LEU A 83 9.99 9.79 0.65
CA LEU A 83 11.28 10.46 0.42
C LEU A 83 11.09 11.86 -0.14
N VAL A 84 10.26 12.04 -1.16
CA VAL A 84 10.01 13.35 -1.80
C VAL A 84 9.31 14.30 -0.84
N ASN A 85 8.19 13.90 -0.26
CA ASN A 85 7.43 14.78 0.64
C ASN A 85 8.17 15.02 1.96
N GLY A 86 8.92 14.05 2.45
CA GLY A 86 9.79 14.20 3.62
C GLY A 86 10.89 15.21 3.37
N TYR A 87 11.59 15.10 2.23
CA TYR A 87 12.64 16.06 1.84
C TYR A 87 12.07 17.48 1.68
N LEU A 88 10.95 17.65 0.95
CA LEU A 88 10.34 18.97 0.74
C LEU A 88 9.81 19.57 2.04
N SER A 89 9.19 18.77 2.91
CA SER A 89 8.73 19.23 4.22
C SER A 89 9.90 19.72 5.08
N LEU A 90 11.01 19.00 5.08
CA LEU A 90 12.21 19.38 5.79
C LEU A 90 12.81 20.67 5.19
N LYS A 91 12.96 20.72 3.86
CA LYS A 91 13.48 21.90 3.14
C LYS A 91 12.67 23.16 3.45
N PHE A 92 11.34 23.09 3.40
CA PHE A 92 10.46 24.24 3.71
C PHE A 92 10.46 24.64 5.18
N THR A 93 10.91 23.75 6.07
CA THR A 93 11.06 24.06 7.50
C THR A 93 12.38 24.75 7.78
N VAL A 94 13.47 24.31 7.12
CA VAL A 94 14.83 24.81 7.38
C VAL A 94 15.14 26.08 6.58
N GLN A 95 14.56 26.21 5.37
CA GLN A 95 14.82 27.31 4.45
C GLN A 95 13.54 28.14 4.23
N PRO A 96 13.36 29.31 4.89
CA PRO A 96 12.12 30.08 4.83
C PRO A 96 11.71 30.53 3.41
N GLY A 97 12.68 30.77 2.50
CA GLY A 97 12.40 31.15 1.11
C GLY A 97 12.06 29.99 0.17
N ALA A 98 12.36 28.75 0.55
CA ALA A 98 12.25 27.59 -0.36
C ALA A 98 10.82 27.30 -0.82
N ALA A 99 9.82 27.60 0.02
CA ALA A 99 8.41 27.42 -0.35
C ALA A 99 8.00 28.39 -1.47
N LEU A 100 8.47 29.64 -1.42
CA LEU A 100 8.18 30.62 -2.46
C LEU A 100 8.90 30.28 -3.78
N GLU A 101 10.17 29.87 -3.73
CA GLU A 101 10.91 29.42 -4.92
C GLU A 101 10.20 28.22 -5.57
N PHE A 102 9.75 27.25 -4.77
CA PHE A 102 9.01 26.10 -5.26
C PHE A 102 7.67 26.51 -5.88
N ALA A 103 6.94 27.43 -5.26
CA ALA A 103 5.68 27.95 -5.80
C ALA A 103 5.92 28.67 -7.15
N ARG A 104 6.97 29.51 -7.27
CA ARG A 104 7.37 30.14 -8.52
C ARG A 104 7.67 29.12 -9.62
N ALA A 105 8.44 28.08 -9.30
CA ALA A 105 8.74 27.01 -10.24
C ALA A 105 7.46 26.27 -10.69
N ARG A 106 6.49 26.08 -9.81
CA ARG A 106 5.19 25.47 -10.17
C ARG A 106 4.36 26.37 -11.07
N VAL A 107 4.28 27.65 -10.79
CA VAL A 107 3.57 28.63 -11.63
C VAL A 107 4.18 28.66 -13.03
N SER A 108 5.52 28.68 -13.15
CA SER A 108 6.19 28.65 -14.46
C SER A 108 5.92 27.36 -15.24
N GLN A 109 5.86 26.19 -14.56
CA GLN A 109 5.49 24.91 -15.18
C GLN A 109 4.04 24.95 -15.72
N ILE A 110 3.09 25.46 -14.94
CA ILE A 110 1.69 25.58 -15.35
C ILE A 110 1.56 26.52 -16.57
N ARG A 111 2.26 27.66 -16.56
CA ARG A 111 2.32 28.57 -17.71
C ARG A 111 2.83 27.83 -18.95
N THR A 112 3.95 27.12 -18.85
CA THR A 112 4.53 26.40 -19.98
C THR A 112 3.57 25.31 -20.49
N ALA A 113 2.90 24.58 -19.61
CA ALA A 113 1.92 23.57 -19.98
C ALA A 113 0.68 24.20 -20.67
N GLY A 114 0.20 25.36 -20.19
CA GLY A 114 -0.89 26.12 -20.83
C GLY A 114 -0.52 26.57 -22.24
N ILE A 115 0.64 27.17 -22.41
CA ILE A 115 1.13 27.62 -23.72
C ILE A 115 1.22 26.43 -24.71
N LEU A 116 1.71 25.27 -24.25
CA LEU A 116 1.79 24.07 -25.10
C LEU A 116 0.41 23.51 -25.46
N ALA A 117 -0.58 23.60 -24.55
CA ALA A 117 -1.96 23.19 -24.83
C ALA A 117 -2.60 24.11 -25.88
N ASP A 118 -2.48 25.42 -25.72
CA ASP A 118 -3.00 26.43 -26.65
C ASP A 118 -2.36 26.28 -28.04
N ALA A 119 -1.04 26.09 -28.11
CA ALA A 119 -0.33 25.87 -29.37
C ALA A 119 -0.83 24.60 -30.11
N LYS A 120 -1.14 23.55 -29.37
CA LYS A 120 -1.69 22.31 -29.93
C LYS A 120 -3.11 22.50 -30.46
N GLU A 121 -3.96 23.26 -29.75
CA GLU A 121 -5.33 23.56 -30.21
C GLU A 121 -5.33 24.43 -31.47
N GLN A 122 -4.34 25.32 -31.60
CA GLN A 122 -4.17 26.17 -32.79
C GLN A 122 -3.53 25.43 -33.99
N GLY A 123 -3.24 24.15 -33.87
CA GLY A 123 -2.66 23.33 -34.96
C GLY A 123 -1.20 23.70 -35.29
N VAL A 124 -0.51 24.39 -34.37
CA VAL A 124 0.91 24.71 -34.53
C VAL A 124 1.71 23.43 -34.33
N GLU A 125 2.27 22.91 -35.43
CA GLU A 125 3.14 21.73 -35.35
C GLU A 125 4.35 21.99 -34.42
N PRO A 126 4.74 21.04 -33.57
CA PRO A 126 5.90 21.18 -32.68
C PRO A 126 7.25 21.31 -33.40
N SER A 127 7.23 21.27 -34.75
CA SER A 127 8.36 21.50 -35.64
C SER A 127 8.64 22.98 -35.95
N ALA A 128 7.73 23.90 -35.57
CA ALA A 128 8.01 25.33 -35.68
C ALA A 128 9.24 25.70 -34.83
N PRO A 129 10.15 26.56 -35.34
CA PRO A 129 11.37 26.87 -34.61
C PRO A 129 11.02 27.41 -33.22
N ARG A 130 11.60 26.77 -32.21
CA ARG A 130 11.39 26.98 -30.76
C ARG A 130 11.62 28.44 -30.28
N ALA A 131 11.90 29.34 -31.24
CA ALA A 131 12.28 30.73 -31.01
C ALA A 131 11.15 31.66 -30.53
N GLU A 132 9.88 31.26 -30.65
CA GLU A 132 8.73 32.10 -30.30
C GLU A 132 7.98 31.69 -29.04
N LEU A 133 8.28 30.50 -28.48
CA LEU A 133 7.70 30.14 -27.20
C LEU A 133 8.43 30.90 -26.08
N PRO A 134 7.71 31.59 -25.19
CA PRO A 134 8.32 32.24 -24.03
C PRO A 134 9.22 31.25 -23.32
N SER A 135 10.48 31.58 -23.13
CA SER A 135 11.44 30.73 -22.45
C SER A 135 10.88 30.35 -21.08
N ALA A 136 11.04 29.09 -20.69
CA ALA A 136 10.68 28.63 -19.34
C ALA A 136 11.40 29.46 -18.25
N ASP A 137 12.51 30.09 -18.62
CA ASP A 137 13.34 30.96 -17.77
C ASP A 137 12.91 32.44 -17.81
N ALA A 138 11.85 32.80 -18.58
CA ALA A 138 11.34 34.14 -18.59
C ALA A 138 10.81 34.51 -17.18
N PRO A 139 11.11 35.76 -16.71
CA PRO A 139 10.62 36.21 -15.41
C PRO A 139 9.09 36.11 -15.34
N LEU A 140 8.58 35.79 -14.16
CA LEU A 140 7.15 35.74 -13.93
C LEU A 140 6.54 37.14 -14.05
N SER A 141 5.32 37.20 -14.57
CA SER A 141 4.57 38.45 -14.55
C SER A 141 4.19 38.84 -13.11
N PRO A 142 3.86 40.14 -12.85
CA PRO A 142 3.44 40.55 -11.51
C PRO A 142 2.23 39.74 -10.95
N GLU A 143 1.32 39.30 -11.83
CA GLU A 143 0.17 38.50 -11.45
C GLU A 143 0.60 37.07 -11.07
N GLU A 144 1.54 36.48 -11.82
CA GLU A 144 2.11 35.16 -11.53
C GLU A 144 2.94 35.18 -10.23
N GLU A 145 3.67 36.26 -9.97
CA GLU A 145 4.40 36.47 -8.70
C GLU A 145 3.42 36.56 -7.52
N ALA A 146 2.32 37.30 -7.67
CA ALA A 146 1.29 37.38 -6.65
C ALA A 146 0.64 36.01 -6.38
N LEU A 147 0.38 35.22 -7.44
CA LEU A 147 -0.12 33.87 -7.32
C LEU A 147 0.86 32.94 -6.58
N ALA A 148 2.14 33.00 -6.94
CA ALA A 148 3.18 32.23 -6.26
C ALA A 148 3.29 32.59 -4.77
N ALA A 149 3.23 33.88 -4.46
CA ALA A 149 3.23 34.38 -3.08
C ALA A 149 2.00 33.90 -2.28
N ALA A 150 0.82 33.87 -2.90
CA ALA A 150 -0.40 33.37 -2.29
C ALA A 150 -0.35 31.84 -2.03
N TRP A 151 0.34 31.09 -2.88
CA TRP A 151 0.47 29.63 -2.73
C TRP A 151 1.57 29.21 -1.74
N ALA A 152 2.63 30.00 -1.59
CA ALA A 152 3.78 29.65 -0.76
C ALA A 152 3.42 29.18 0.67
N PRO A 153 2.48 29.81 1.40
CA PRO A 153 2.10 29.37 2.75
C PRO A 153 1.47 27.99 2.79
N SER A 154 0.76 27.59 1.72
CA SER A 154 0.09 26.29 1.64
C SER A 154 1.02 25.13 1.27
N MET A 155 2.22 25.40 0.74
CA MET A 155 3.16 24.36 0.32
C MET A 155 3.55 23.44 1.47
N ARG A 156 3.87 23.99 2.64
CA ARG A 156 4.29 23.21 3.80
C ARG A 156 3.20 22.25 4.29
N PRO A 157 1.96 22.68 4.59
CA PRO A 157 0.91 21.75 5.03
C PRO A 157 0.55 20.72 3.95
N ILE A 158 0.59 21.06 2.67
CA ILE A 158 0.33 20.11 1.57
C ILE A 158 1.35 18.99 1.58
N HIS A 159 2.65 19.30 1.67
CA HIS A 159 3.69 18.25 1.70
C HIS A 159 3.72 17.45 3.00
N LEU A 160 3.33 18.03 4.13
CA LEU A 160 3.14 17.27 5.38
C LEU A 160 1.97 16.28 5.24
N LEU A 161 0.87 16.69 4.62
CA LEU A 161 -0.25 15.81 4.34
C LEU A 161 0.16 14.70 3.34
N GLY A 162 0.92 15.06 2.30
CA GLY A 162 1.51 14.11 1.36
C GLY A 162 2.43 13.10 2.04
N LEU A 163 3.25 13.55 3.00
CA LEU A 163 4.12 12.66 3.79
C LEU A 163 3.29 11.67 4.62
N LEU A 164 2.27 12.14 5.34
CA LEU A 164 1.39 11.28 6.13
C LEU A 164 0.66 10.26 5.24
N SER A 165 0.14 10.70 4.10
CA SER A 165 -0.51 9.83 3.12
C SER A 165 0.46 8.76 2.57
N SER A 166 1.69 9.14 2.25
CA SER A 166 2.72 8.22 1.75
C SER A 166 3.15 7.20 2.81
N LEU A 167 3.28 7.62 4.07
CA LEU A 167 3.57 6.72 5.20
C LEU A 167 2.42 5.72 5.42
N LEU A 168 1.17 6.17 5.31
CA LEU A 168 0.00 5.31 5.43
C LEU A 168 -0.07 4.30 4.26
N THR A 169 0.26 4.74 3.04
CA THR A 169 0.37 3.88 1.86
C THR A 169 1.44 2.80 2.06
N LEU A 170 2.61 3.17 2.57
CA LEU A 170 3.71 2.26 2.86
C LEU A 170 3.31 1.23 3.94
N ALA A 171 2.69 1.68 5.02
CA ALA A 171 2.20 0.81 6.08
C ALA A 171 1.13 -0.17 5.56
N GLY A 172 0.21 0.31 4.70
CA GLY A 172 -0.78 -0.54 4.04
C GLY A 172 -0.15 -1.61 3.16
N ALA A 173 0.86 -1.26 2.35
CA ALA A 173 1.61 -2.21 1.55
C ALA A 173 2.27 -3.32 2.40
N ILE A 174 2.91 -2.93 3.50
CA ILE A 174 3.53 -3.88 4.44
C ILE A 174 2.45 -4.80 5.04
N CYS A 175 1.28 -4.26 5.40
CA CYS A 175 0.17 -5.05 5.92
C CYS A 175 -0.36 -6.06 4.91
N ILE A 176 -0.45 -5.70 3.62
CA ILE A 176 -0.83 -6.62 2.55
C ILE A 176 0.20 -7.76 2.43
N LEU A 177 1.49 -7.42 2.41
CA LEU A 177 2.57 -8.41 2.31
C LEU A 177 2.64 -9.33 3.54
N ALA A 178 2.36 -8.80 4.72
CA ALA A 178 2.36 -9.56 5.98
C ALA A 178 1.06 -10.35 6.20
N GLY A 179 -0.01 -10.11 5.44
CA GLY A 179 -1.34 -10.69 5.64
C GLY A 179 -1.96 -10.29 6.98
N ARG A 180 -1.69 -9.06 7.46
CA ARG A 180 -2.13 -8.56 8.77
C ARG A 180 -2.79 -7.20 8.64
N CYS A 181 -3.59 -6.83 9.65
CA CYS A 181 -4.18 -5.50 9.76
C CYS A 181 -4.97 -5.08 8.51
N TYR A 182 -6.00 -5.85 8.16
CA TYR A 182 -6.85 -5.62 6.98
C TYR A 182 -7.31 -4.16 6.82
N LEU A 183 -7.75 -3.53 7.91
CA LEU A 183 -8.22 -2.13 7.88
C LEU A 183 -7.09 -1.17 7.47
N LEU A 184 -5.88 -1.38 7.99
CA LEU A 184 -4.72 -0.54 7.65
C LEU A 184 -4.31 -0.75 6.18
N ALA A 185 -4.43 -1.97 5.65
CA ALA A 185 -4.24 -2.26 4.24
C ALA A 185 -5.23 -1.49 3.35
N LEU A 186 -6.52 -1.47 3.71
CA LEU A 186 -7.55 -0.69 3.01
C LEU A 186 -7.28 0.81 3.07
N LEU A 187 -6.95 1.34 4.26
CA LEU A 187 -6.63 2.75 4.44
C LEU A 187 -5.40 3.16 3.63
N GLY A 188 -4.39 2.30 3.56
CA GLY A 188 -3.20 2.55 2.74
C GLY A 188 -3.51 2.60 1.24
N CYS A 189 -4.38 1.72 0.74
CA CYS A 189 -4.85 1.77 -0.64
C CYS A 189 -5.62 3.08 -0.92
N LEU A 190 -6.50 3.49 -0.02
CA LEU A 190 -7.27 4.72 -0.15
C LEU A 190 -6.38 5.96 -0.08
N ALA A 191 -5.42 5.98 0.83
CA ALA A 191 -4.44 7.05 0.95
C ALA A 191 -3.62 7.23 -0.33
N SER A 192 -3.26 6.13 -1.00
CA SER A 192 -2.55 6.18 -2.30
C SER A 192 -3.37 6.84 -3.40
N VAL A 193 -4.70 6.64 -3.42
CA VAL A 193 -5.60 7.29 -4.39
C VAL A 193 -5.72 8.79 -4.10
N LEU A 194 -5.70 9.18 -2.82
CA LEU A 194 -5.84 10.57 -2.38
C LEU A 194 -4.51 11.35 -2.40
N ASN A 195 -3.41 10.69 -2.68
CA ASN A 195 -2.10 11.34 -2.71
C ASN A 195 -1.99 12.28 -3.92
N VAL A 196 -1.93 13.57 -3.68
CA VAL A 196 -2.08 14.65 -4.68
C VAL A 196 -0.76 15.01 -5.38
N ASP A 197 0.34 14.30 -5.13
CA ASP A 197 1.64 14.62 -5.75
C ASP A 197 1.66 14.18 -7.24
N PRO A 198 1.74 15.10 -8.22
CA PRO A 198 1.49 14.82 -9.65
C PRO A 198 2.48 13.80 -10.27
N ILE A 199 3.65 13.62 -9.72
CA ILE A 199 4.66 12.70 -10.27
C ILE A 199 4.35 11.24 -9.88
N CYS A 200 3.82 11.02 -8.68
CA CYS A 200 3.52 9.69 -8.14
C CYS A 200 2.03 9.33 -8.16
N CYS A 201 1.13 10.31 -8.44
CA CYS A 201 -0.31 10.15 -8.29
C CYS A 201 -0.91 9.13 -9.25
N ILE A 202 -0.56 9.18 -10.53
CA ILE A 202 -1.23 8.34 -11.52
C ILE A 202 -0.89 6.86 -11.30
N PRO A 203 0.38 6.43 -11.29
CA PRO A 203 0.71 5.03 -11.09
C PRO A 203 0.39 4.54 -9.66
N GLY A 204 0.63 5.40 -8.64
CA GLY A 204 0.30 5.10 -7.25
C GLY A 204 -1.21 4.96 -7.03
N GLY A 205 -2.01 5.86 -7.60
CA GLY A 205 -3.47 5.83 -7.57
C GLY A 205 -4.04 4.59 -8.24
N ILE A 206 -3.50 4.19 -9.41
CA ILE A 206 -3.89 2.95 -10.10
C ILE A 206 -3.59 1.73 -9.21
N ALA A 207 -2.39 1.65 -8.63
CA ALA A 207 -2.00 0.55 -7.75
C ALA A 207 -2.89 0.51 -6.48
N GLY A 208 -3.19 1.68 -5.89
CA GLY A 208 -4.07 1.81 -4.74
C GLY A 208 -5.50 1.40 -5.03
N PHE A 209 -6.06 1.89 -6.13
CA PHE A 209 -7.42 1.54 -6.55
C PHE A 209 -7.55 0.05 -6.86
N TRP A 210 -6.59 -0.51 -7.60
CA TRP A 210 -6.57 -1.94 -7.86
C TRP A 210 -6.42 -2.76 -6.57
N GLY A 211 -5.48 -2.39 -5.70
CA GLY A 211 -5.31 -3.02 -4.39
C GLY A 211 -6.58 -2.99 -3.57
N PHE A 212 -7.27 -1.84 -3.52
CA PHE A 212 -8.55 -1.69 -2.85
C PHE A 212 -9.60 -2.65 -3.40
N LEU A 213 -9.79 -2.70 -4.73
CA LEU A 213 -10.74 -3.62 -5.37
C LEU A 213 -10.44 -5.08 -5.08
N MET A 214 -9.17 -5.48 -5.01
CA MET A 214 -8.78 -6.84 -4.69
C MET A 214 -9.00 -7.18 -3.22
N LEU A 215 -8.78 -6.22 -2.32
CA LEU A 215 -8.98 -6.41 -0.88
C LEU A 215 -10.45 -6.55 -0.47
N ILE A 216 -11.37 -5.86 -1.13
CA ILE A 216 -12.81 -5.96 -0.81
C ILE A 216 -13.43 -7.28 -1.26
N ARG A 217 -12.79 -8.03 -2.17
CA ARG A 217 -13.25 -9.36 -2.58
C ARG A 217 -13.06 -10.36 -1.44
N ASP A 218 -13.87 -11.40 -1.42
CA ASP A 218 -13.79 -12.46 -0.39
C ASP A 218 -12.42 -13.14 -0.34
N GLU A 219 -11.78 -13.32 -1.49
CA GLU A 219 -10.42 -13.87 -1.58
C GLU A 219 -9.37 -12.96 -0.90
N GLY A 220 -9.48 -11.64 -1.10
CA GLY A 220 -8.62 -10.66 -0.44
C GLY A 220 -8.82 -10.65 1.08
N ARG A 221 -10.07 -10.68 1.55
CA ARG A 221 -10.38 -10.77 2.99
C ARG A 221 -9.84 -12.04 3.64
N ARG A 222 -9.91 -13.17 2.94
CA ARG A 222 -9.38 -14.46 3.44
C ARG A 222 -7.87 -14.41 3.67
N HIS A 223 -7.12 -13.59 2.93
CA HIS A 223 -5.68 -13.40 3.14
C HIS A 223 -5.35 -12.88 4.55
N PHE A 224 -6.25 -12.06 5.13
CA PHE A 224 -6.11 -11.48 6.48
C PHE A 224 -6.82 -12.28 7.57
N SER A 225 -7.60 -13.30 7.23
CA SER A 225 -8.38 -14.08 8.21
C SER A 225 -7.53 -15.06 9.04
N HIS A 226 -6.20 -14.91 9.01
CA HIS A 226 -5.26 -15.71 9.80
C HIS A 226 -4.92 -15.06 11.16
N GLU A 227 -5.52 -13.91 11.48
CA GLU A 227 -5.53 -13.32 12.81
C GLU A 227 -6.69 -13.92 13.60
#